data_468e986ebfb98099440d7e4a2e40e59b
#
_entry.id   468e986ebfb98099440d7e4a2e40e59b
#
_cell.length_a   1.000
_cell.length_b   1.000
_cell.length_c   1.000
_cell.angle_alpha   90.00
_cell.angle_beta   90.00
_cell.angle_gamma   90.00
#
_symmetry.space_group_name_H-M   'P 1'
#
loop_
_entity.id
_entity.type
_entity.pdbx_description
1 polymer ?
#
loop_
_entity_poly.entity_id
_entity_poly.type
_entity_poly.pdbx_seq_one_letter_code
_entity_poly.pdbx_strand_id
1 'polypeptide(L)' 'MHTYNQAEIARQLAELRQEHRDLDAVVARLADDAGSDELRLNRLKKRKLALKDAIARLESRLIPDLDA' A
#
# COMPACT_ATOMS: atom_id res chain seq x y z
N MET A 1 15.43 20.01 9.89
CA MET A 1 15.13 19.81 9.30
C MET A 1 14.89 18.96 8.72
N HIS A 2 14.43 18.49 8.56
CA HIS A 2 14.45 17.72 7.84
C HIS A 2 13.61 17.61 6.97
N THR A 3 13.96 17.70 6.06
CA THR A 3 13.24 17.47 4.98
C THR A 3 13.30 16.08 4.59
N TYR A 4 12.33 15.53 4.00
CA TYR A 4 12.40 14.21 3.56
C TYR A 4 13.28 14.11 2.36
N ASN A 5 14.21 13.24 2.42
CA ASN A 5 15.06 12.93 1.30
C ASN A 5 14.24 12.18 0.28
N GLN A 6 14.27 12.60 -0.95
CA GLN A 6 13.49 11.96 -1.99
C GLN A 6 13.89 10.50 -2.21
N ALA A 7 15.17 10.19 -2.05
CA ALA A 7 15.60 8.81 -2.19
C ALA A 7 15.00 7.93 -1.11
N GLU A 8 14.86 8.47 0.08
CA GLU A 8 14.29 7.72 1.16
C GLU A 8 12.80 7.51 0.95
N ILE A 9 12.10 8.53 0.46
CA ILE A 9 10.68 8.39 0.17
C ILE A 9 10.49 7.37 -0.94
N ALA A 10 11.34 7.39 -1.95
CA ALA A 10 11.24 6.44 -3.05
C ALA A 10 11.44 5.01 -2.56
N ARG A 11 12.36 4.82 -1.62
CA ARG A 11 12.61 3.51 -1.05
C ARG A 11 11.41 3.02 -0.24
N GLN A 12 10.86 3.89 0.58
CA GLN A 12 9.69 3.53 1.35
C GLN A 12 8.52 3.22 0.44
N LEU A 13 8.38 3.97 -0.63
CA LEU A 13 7.32 3.75 -1.58
C LEU A 13 7.46 2.38 -2.24
N ALA A 14 8.68 2.01 -2.60
CA ALA A 14 8.92 0.71 -3.21
C ALA A 14 8.56 -0.41 -2.24
N GLU A 15 8.88 -0.24 -0.97
CA GLU A 15 8.57 -1.23 0.04
C GLU A 15 7.06 -1.36 0.23
N LEU A 16 6.36 -0.24 0.27
CA LEU A 16 4.92 -0.27 0.43
C LEU A 16 4.23 -0.90 -0.77
N ARG A 17 4.74 -0.62 -1.96
CA ARG A 17 4.18 -1.22 -3.16
C ARG A 17 4.37 -2.72 -3.17
N GLN A 18 5.52 -3.18 -2.68
CA GLN A 18 5.76 -4.61 -2.59
C GLN A 18 4.81 -5.26 -1.59
N GLU A 19 4.63 -4.62 -0.44
CA GLU A 19 3.70 -5.12 0.56
C GLU A 19 2.29 -5.16 0.00
N HIS A 20 1.90 -4.16 -0.73
CA HIS A 20 0.57 -4.09 -1.32
C HIS A 20 0.37 -5.23 -2.31
N ARG A 21 1.37 -5.51 -3.12
CA ARG A 21 1.29 -6.61 -4.07
C ARG A 21 1.17 -7.94 -3.38
N ASP A 22 1.99 -8.14 -2.34
CA ASP A 22 1.98 -9.38 -1.60
C ASP A 22 0.63 -9.59 -0.94
N LEU A 23 0.09 -8.54 -0.36
CA LEU A 23 -1.18 -8.63 0.32
C LEU A 23 -2.31 -8.84 -0.68
N ASP A 24 -2.22 -8.21 -1.83
CA ASP A 24 -3.22 -8.38 -2.87
C ASP A 24 -3.28 -9.84 -3.32
N ALA A 25 -2.13 -10.47 -3.44
CA ALA A 25 -2.09 -11.87 -3.84
C ALA A 25 -2.71 -12.77 -2.76
N VAL A 26 -2.45 -12.46 -1.50
CA VAL A 26 -3.02 -13.24 -0.41
C VAL A 26 -4.55 -13.07 -0.37
N VAL A 27 -5.01 -11.85 -0.55
CA VAL A 27 -6.45 -11.58 -0.56
C VAL A 27 -7.11 -12.33 -1.71
N ALA A 28 -6.48 -12.32 -2.87
CA ALA A 28 -7.05 -13.01 -4.03
C ALA A 28 -7.17 -14.52 -3.77
N ARG A 29 -6.14 -15.10 -3.14
CA ARG A 29 -6.20 -16.51 -2.82
C ARG A 29 -7.27 -16.84 -1.83
N LEU A 30 -7.39 -16.02 -0.79
CA LEU A 30 -8.39 -16.25 0.23
C LEU A 30 -9.79 -16.06 -0.33
N ALA A 31 -9.95 -15.12 -1.24
CA ALA A 31 -11.26 -14.89 -1.83
C ALA A 31 -11.72 -16.06 -2.69
N ASP A 32 -10.75 -16.78 -3.27
CA ASP A 32 -11.07 -17.94 -4.09
C ASP A 32 -11.35 -19.16 -3.27
N ASP A 33 -11.01 -19.22 -2.01
CA ASP A 33 -11.14 -20.38 -1.17
C ASP A 33 -12.50 -20.34 -0.51
N ALA A 34 -13.35 -21.29 -0.84
CA ALA A 34 -14.69 -21.34 -0.30
C ALA A 34 -14.72 -21.50 1.21
N GLY A 35 -13.68 -22.04 1.79
CA GLY A 35 -13.64 -22.23 3.23
C GLY A 35 -12.95 -21.12 3.97
N SER A 36 -12.60 -20.01 3.30
CA SER A 36 -11.82 -19.01 3.97
C SER A 36 -12.66 -18.23 4.99
N ASP A 37 -11.97 -17.71 5.96
CA ASP A 37 -12.56 -16.95 7.04
C ASP A 37 -12.87 -15.54 6.52
N GLU A 38 -14.12 -15.19 6.46
CA GLU A 38 -14.56 -13.92 5.96
C GLU A 38 -14.07 -12.77 6.81
N LEU A 39 -13.98 -12.97 8.11
CA LEU A 39 -13.50 -11.94 8.99
C LEU A 39 -12.04 -11.62 8.70
N ARG A 40 -11.25 -12.64 8.49
CA ARG A 40 -9.85 -12.47 8.18
C ARG A 40 -9.70 -11.79 6.82
N LEU A 41 -10.51 -12.19 5.87
CA LEU A 41 -10.47 -11.60 4.54
C LEU A 41 -10.79 -10.10 4.61
N ASN A 42 -11.77 -9.73 5.39
CA ASN A 42 -12.15 -8.34 5.54
C ASN A 42 -11.03 -7.53 6.18
N ARG A 43 -10.34 -8.10 7.17
CA ARG A 43 -9.23 -7.43 7.79
C ARG A 43 -8.11 -7.18 6.80
N LEU A 44 -7.81 -8.17 5.96
CA LEU A 44 -6.76 -8.05 4.98
C LEU A 44 -7.12 -7.04 3.91
N LYS A 45 -8.38 -6.98 3.54
CA LYS A 45 -8.83 -5.99 2.59
C LYS A 45 -8.69 -4.57 3.13
N LYS A 46 -8.98 -4.39 4.41
CA LYS A 46 -8.80 -3.09 5.03
C LYS A 46 -7.33 -2.70 5.07
N ARG A 47 -6.46 -3.66 5.37
CA ARG A 47 -5.04 -3.39 5.38
C ARG A 47 -4.56 -3.01 3.98
N LYS A 48 -5.08 -3.66 2.97
CA LYS A 48 -4.72 -3.36 1.59
C LYS A 48 -5.10 -1.91 1.25
N LEU A 49 -6.27 -1.48 1.70
CA LEU A 49 -6.70 -0.11 1.46
C LEU A 49 -5.83 0.89 2.21
N ALA A 50 -5.42 0.55 3.42
CA ALA A 50 -4.53 1.41 4.19
C ALA A 50 -3.17 1.55 3.51
N LEU A 51 -2.66 0.46 2.93
CA LEU A 51 -1.41 0.52 2.20
C LEU A 51 -1.53 1.38 0.96
N LYS A 52 -2.63 1.23 0.26
CA LYS A 52 -2.87 2.03 -0.93
C LYS A 52 -2.90 3.50 -0.59
N ASP A 53 -3.54 3.84 0.52
CA ASP A 53 -3.62 5.22 0.97
C ASP A 53 -2.24 5.75 1.35
N ALA A 54 -1.43 4.95 2.02
CA ALA A 54 -0.08 5.35 2.38
C ALA A 54 0.78 5.57 1.15
N ILE A 55 0.62 4.70 0.16
CA ILE A 55 1.34 4.85 -1.11
C ILE A 55 0.97 6.18 -1.77
N ALA A 56 -0.31 6.48 -1.82
CA ALA A 56 -0.77 7.70 -2.45
C ALA A 56 -0.20 8.93 -1.75
N ARG A 57 -0.13 8.89 -0.43
CA ARG A 57 0.42 10.00 0.32
C ARG A 57 1.90 10.20 0.05
N LEU A 58 2.65 9.11 -0.03
CA LEU A 58 4.07 9.22 -0.33
C LEU A 58 4.32 9.68 -1.75
N GLU A 59 3.51 9.20 -2.68
CA GLU A 59 3.63 9.64 -4.05
C GLU A 59 3.41 11.13 -4.17
N SER A 60 2.49 11.63 -3.40
CA SER A 60 2.20 13.04 -3.39
C SER A 60 3.39 13.86 -2.92
N ARG A 61 4.22 13.30 -2.07
CA ARG A 61 5.40 13.99 -1.59
C ARG A 61 6.56 13.95 -2.59
N LEU A 62 6.59 12.89 -3.39
CA LEU A 62 7.64 12.78 -4.36
C LEU A 62 7.41 13.68 -5.54
N ILE A 63 6.18 13.88 -5.93
CA ILE A 63 5.88 14.66 -7.10
C ILE A 63 5.70 16.08 -6.70
N PRO A 64 6.47 17.00 -7.22
CA PRO A 64 6.31 18.40 -6.87
C PRO A 64 4.94 18.88 -7.35
N ASP A 65 4.49 19.90 -6.70
CA ASP A 65 3.24 20.42 -7.03
C ASP A 65 3.25 21.05 -8.35
N LEU A 66 2.73 20.42 -9.37
CA LEU A 66 2.82 20.92 -10.65
C LEU A 66 1.65 21.68 -11.01
N ASP A 67 0.65 21.65 -10.27
CA ASP A 67 -0.37 22.29 -10.72
C ASP A 67 -0.60 23.41 -10.12
N ALA A 68 0.04 23.82 -9.76
CA ALA A 68 -0.03 25.03 -9.26
C ALA A 68 -1.09 25.76 -9.58
#